data_6d479d386b26164645fddededcb0214c
#
_entry.id   6d479d386b26164645fddededcb0214c
#
_cell.length_a   1.000
_cell.length_b   1.000
_cell.length_c   1.000
_cell.angle_alpha   90.00
_cell.angle_beta   90.00
_cell.angle_gamma   90.00
#
_symmetry.space_group_name_H-M   'P 1'
#
loop_
_entity.id
_entity.type
_entity.pdbx_description
1 polymer ?
#
loop_
_entity_poly.entity_id
_entity_poly.type
_entity_poly.pdbx_seq_one_letter_code
_entity_poly.pdbx_strand_id
1 'polypeptide(L)'
;CKNKHHRELYAVSDKFRQYVGRKRVRAADRRYKSPNSGANKSRWAKKHPNQIRRYAANRRARVIGNGGYHTVEEWLALCEKYGNRCLACGQVVELTEDHIMPLVRGGTDSIDNIQPLCRVCNSRKKTQFIDYRQPFVAMAT
;
A
#
# COMPACT_ATOMS: atom_id res chain seq x y z
N CYS A 1 2.42 33.60 -10.16
CA CYS A 1 2.48 32.23 -10.77
C CYS A 1 2.52 31.06 -9.80
N LYS A 2 2.96 31.24 -8.53
CA LYS A 2 3.00 30.15 -7.52
C LYS A 2 1.62 29.63 -7.09
N ASN A 3 0.56 30.46 -7.18
CA ASN A 3 -0.79 30.09 -6.73
C ASN A 3 -1.56 29.15 -7.68
N LYS A 4 -1.22 29.13 -8.96
CA LYS A 4 -1.95 28.31 -9.96
C LYS A 4 -1.52 26.84 -9.86
N HIS A 5 -0.20 26.59 -9.76
CA HIS A 5 0.35 25.25 -9.60
C HIS A 5 -0.09 24.59 -8.29
N HIS A 6 -0.16 25.38 -7.20
CA HIS A 6 -0.63 24.90 -5.89
C HIS A 6 -2.12 24.52 -5.93
N ARG A 7 -2.98 25.30 -6.65
CA ARG A 7 -4.40 24.97 -6.85
C ARG A 7 -4.61 23.71 -7.69
N GLU A 8 -3.79 23.48 -8.71
CA GLU A 8 -3.87 22.29 -9.56
C GLU A 8 -3.46 21.02 -8.79
N LEU A 9 -2.42 21.10 -7.96
CA LEU A 9 -2.02 20.00 -7.08
C LEU A 9 -3.13 19.64 -6.07
N TYR A 10 -3.80 20.65 -5.46
CA TYR A 10 -4.91 20.40 -4.55
C TYR A 10 -6.15 19.85 -5.27
N ALA A 11 -6.45 20.30 -6.48
CA ALA A 11 -7.57 19.80 -7.27
C ALA A 11 -7.39 18.31 -7.66
N VAL A 12 -6.16 17.91 -7.96
CA VAL A 12 -5.83 16.49 -8.20
C VAL A 12 -5.97 15.67 -6.91
N SER A 13 -5.52 16.23 -5.76
CA SER A 13 -5.66 15.56 -4.47
C SER A 13 -7.13 15.42 -4.04
N ASP A 14 -7.98 16.42 -4.31
CA ASP A 14 -9.40 16.38 -3.98
C ASP A 14 -10.18 15.41 -4.87
N LYS A 15 -9.89 15.36 -6.16
CA LYS A 15 -10.44 14.34 -7.07
C LYS A 15 -10.02 12.93 -6.64
N PHE A 16 -8.78 12.76 -6.20
CA PHE A 16 -8.28 11.49 -5.69
C PHE A 16 -8.95 11.13 -4.36
N ARG A 17 -9.10 12.07 -3.42
CA ARG A 17 -9.84 11.87 -2.15
C ARG A 17 -11.30 11.51 -2.40
N GLN A 18 -11.98 12.17 -3.34
CA GLN A 18 -13.35 11.84 -3.72
C GLN A 18 -13.46 10.47 -4.42
N TYR A 19 -12.47 10.11 -5.22
CA TYR A 19 -12.39 8.80 -5.87
C TYR A 19 -12.18 7.69 -4.84
N VAL A 20 -11.25 7.88 -3.90
CA VAL A 20 -10.99 6.95 -2.78
C VAL A 20 -12.20 6.88 -1.86
N GLY A 21 -12.84 8.02 -1.55
CA GLY A 21 -14.07 8.07 -0.77
C GLY A 21 -15.21 7.28 -1.40
N ARG A 22 -15.46 7.48 -2.70
CA ARG A 22 -16.49 6.72 -3.46
C ARG A 22 -16.19 5.22 -3.52
N LYS A 23 -14.93 4.80 -3.58
CA LYS A 23 -14.56 3.38 -3.55
C LYS A 23 -14.63 2.78 -2.15
N ARG A 24 -14.36 3.57 -1.09
CA ARG A 24 -14.59 3.13 0.29
C ARG A 24 -16.06 2.83 0.55
N VAL A 25 -16.96 3.68 0.08
CA VAL A 25 -18.41 3.45 0.17
C VAL A 25 -18.80 2.19 -0.62
N ARG A 26 -18.34 2.02 -1.87
CA ARG A 26 -18.61 0.82 -2.67
C ARG A 26 -17.96 -0.46 -2.13
N ALA A 27 -16.81 -0.34 -1.45
CA ALA A 27 -16.15 -1.46 -0.79
C ALA A 27 -16.83 -1.80 0.54
N ALA A 28 -17.33 -0.82 1.27
CA ALA A 28 -18.18 -1.01 2.45
C ALA A 28 -19.50 -1.68 2.06
N ASP A 29 -20.13 -1.25 0.98
CA ASP A 29 -21.37 -1.82 0.43
C ASP A 29 -21.18 -3.28 -0.03
N ARG A 30 -20.04 -3.60 -0.67
CA ARG A 30 -19.65 -4.99 -1.00
C ARG A 30 -19.34 -5.85 0.22
N ARG A 31 -18.76 -5.27 1.29
CA ARG A 31 -18.50 -5.97 2.56
C ARG A 31 -19.80 -6.25 3.30
N TYR A 32 -20.78 -5.38 3.19
CA TYR A 32 -22.13 -5.61 3.74
C TYR A 32 -22.83 -6.77 3.04
N LYS A 33 -22.62 -6.94 1.72
CA LYS A 33 -23.15 -8.07 0.94
C LYS A 33 -22.38 -9.40 1.11
N SER A 34 -21.25 -9.38 1.81
CA SER A 34 -20.48 -10.59 2.15
C SER A 34 -20.40 -10.73 3.69
N PRO A 35 -21.34 -11.42 4.33
CA PRO A 35 -21.48 -11.44 5.79
C PRO A 35 -20.26 -12.00 6.56
N ASN A 36 -19.25 -12.52 5.89
CA ASN A 36 -18.27 -13.40 6.55
C ASN A 36 -16.81 -12.94 6.62
N SER A 37 -16.35 -11.90 5.89
CA SER A 37 -14.89 -11.65 5.86
C SER A 37 -14.38 -10.68 6.93
N GLY A 38 -15.11 -9.61 7.24
CA GLY A 38 -14.71 -8.62 8.24
C GLY A 38 -15.07 -9.01 9.68
N ALA A 39 -16.28 -9.54 9.85
CA ALA A 39 -16.78 -9.98 11.15
C ALA A 39 -15.97 -11.15 11.72
N ASN A 40 -15.54 -12.10 10.88
CA ASN A 40 -14.74 -13.23 11.31
C ASN A 40 -13.32 -12.81 11.73
N LYS A 41 -12.68 -11.88 11.01
CA LYS A 41 -11.38 -11.33 11.42
C LYS A 41 -11.46 -10.58 12.73
N SER A 42 -12.50 -9.73 12.91
CA SER A 42 -12.72 -8.99 14.15
C SER A 42 -13.04 -9.92 15.32
N ARG A 43 -13.86 -10.94 15.10
CA ARG A 43 -14.21 -11.96 16.11
C ARG A 43 -12.99 -12.79 16.51
N TRP A 44 -12.16 -13.19 15.53
CA TRP A 44 -10.93 -13.90 15.79
C TRP A 44 -9.92 -13.03 16.56
N ALA A 45 -9.73 -11.77 16.16
CA ALA A 45 -8.85 -10.84 16.85
C ALA A 45 -9.25 -10.61 18.31
N LYS A 46 -10.56 -10.51 18.59
CA LYS A 46 -11.07 -10.41 19.96
C LYS A 46 -10.80 -11.68 20.78
N LYS A 47 -10.88 -12.86 20.17
CA LYS A 47 -10.58 -14.14 20.84
C LYS A 47 -9.08 -14.40 21.04
N HIS A 48 -8.21 -13.76 20.26
CA HIS A 48 -6.76 -14.00 20.28
C HIS A 48 -5.93 -12.71 20.48
N PRO A 49 -6.18 -11.91 21.54
CA PRO A 49 -5.53 -10.62 21.73
C PRO A 49 -4.01 -10.75 21.90
N ASN A 50 -3.54 -11.82 22.56
CA ASN A 50 -2.12 -12.06 22.76
C ASN A 50 -1.39 -12.40 21.46
N GLN A 51 -2.02 -13.10 20.53
CA GLN A 51 -1.45 -13.37 19.20
C GLN A 51 -1.36 -12.09 18.37
N ILE A 52 -2.39 -11.24 18.40
CA ILE A 52 -2.35 -9.94 17.72
C ILE A 52 -1.22 -9.07 18.26
N ARG A 53 -1.08 -8.98 19.59
CA ARG A 53 0.02 -8.23 20.22
C ARG A 53 1.39 -8.78 19.80
N ARG A 54 1.55 -10.10 19.76
CA ARG A 54 2.79 -10.77 19.33
C ARG A 54 3.10 -10.48 17.85
N TYR A 55 2.12 -10.55 16.94
CA TYR A 55 2.33 -10.21 15.54
C TYR A 55 2.71 -8.75 15.34
N ALA A 56 2.06 -7.84 16.06
CA ALA A 56 2.40 -6.42 16.01
C ALA A 56 3.80 -6.13 16.58
N ALA A 57 4.18 -6.80 17.68
CA ALA A 57 5.52 -6.69 18.27
C ALA A 57 6.60 -7.23 17.33
N ASN A 58 6.38 -8.39 16.72
CA ASN A 58 7.31 -8.99 15.77
C ASN A 58 7.47 -8.13 14.51
N ARG A 59 6.39 -7.50 14.01
CA ARG A 59 6.48 -6.56 12.89
C ARG A 59 7.32 -5.35 13.28
N ARG A 60 7.05 -4.73 14.43
CA ARG A 60 7.85 -3.59 14.93
C ARG A 60 9.32 -3.95 15.11
N ALA A 61 9.62 -5.10 15.72
CA ALA A 61 10.98 -5.56 15.89
C ALA A 61 11.73 -5.74 14.57
N ARG A 62 11.05 -6.24 13.52
CA ARG A 62 11.64 -6.35 12.17
C ARG A 62 11.90 -4.98 11.56
N VAL A 63 10.94 -4.05 11.64
CA VAL A 63 11.12 -2.68 11.13
C VAL A 63 12.32 -2.02 11.81
N ILE A 64 12.42 -2.11 13.14
CA ILE A 64 13.54 -1.53 13.89
C ILE A 64 14.85 -2.25 13.58
N GLY A 65 14.83 -3.59 13.56
CA GLY A 65 16.03 -4.43 13.36
C GLY A 65 16.60 -4.31 11.93
N ASN A 66 15.74 -4.14 10.94
CA ASN A 66 16.18 -3.99 9.54
C ASN A 66 16.53 -2.55 9.18
N GLY A 67 16.15 -1.58 10.03
CA GLY A 67 16.36 -0.15 9.81
C GLY A 67 15.47 0.45 8.72
N GLY A 68 15.68 1.75 8.49
CA GLY A 68 14.90 2.53 7.55
C GLY A 68 13.60 3.07 8.14
N TYR A 69 13.17 4.16 7.56
CA TYR A 69 11.90 4.84 7.86
C TYR A 69 11.52 5.64 6.63
N HIS A 70 10.24 5.81 6.38
CA HIS A 70 9.72 6.74 5.38
C HIS A 70 8.54 7.51 5.93
N THR A 71 8.37 8.73 5.43
CA THR A 71 7.28 9.62 5.84
C THR A 71 6.06 9.43 4.93
N VAL A 72 4.93 9.98 5.37
CA VAL A 72 3.70 10.00 4.55
C VAL A 72 3.92 10.84 3.29
N GLU A 73 4.69 11.92 3.39
CA GLU A 73 5.01 12.82 2.29
C GLU A 73 5.84 12.10 1.22
N GLU A 74 6.86 11.33 1.63
CA GLU A 74 7.67 10.51 0.73
C GLU A 74 6.82 9.43 0.03
N TRP A 75 5.91 8.79 0.76
CA TRP A 75 4.97 7.84 0.19
C TRP A 75 4.06 8.48 -0.85
N LEU A 76 3.49 9.65 -0.56
CA LEU A 76 2.61 10.38 -1.49
C LEU A 76 3.38 10.82 -2.73
N ALA A 77 4.60 11.34 -2.58
CA ALA A 77 5.47 11.71 -3.69
C ALA A 77 5.83 10.49 -4.56
N LEU A 78 6.08 9.34 -3.93
CA LEU A 78 6.33 8.08 -4.65
C LEU A 78 5.10 7.65 -5.47
N CYS A 79 3.90 7.72 -4.91
CA CYS A 79 2.66 7.43 -5.61
C CYS A 79 2.44 8.36 -6.81
N GLU A 80 2.70 9.66 -6.63
CA GLU A 80 2.58 10.68 -7.68
C GLU A 80 3.60 10.44 -8.79
N LYS A 81 4.87 10.14 -8.46
CA LYS A 81 5.93 9.79 -9.39
C LYS A 81 5.51 8.68 -10.35
N TYR A 82 4.74 7.72 -9.88
CA TYR A 82 4.23 6.60 -10.67
C TYR A 82 2.78 6.78 -11.15
N GLY A 83 2.29 8.03 -11.19
CA GLY A 83 0.97 8.37 -11.73
C GLY A 83 -0.20 7.80 -10.93
N ASN A 84 -0.03 7.58 -9.63
CA ASN A 84 -1.05 7.02 -8.73
C ASN A 84 -1.64 5.68 -9.22
N ARG A 85 -0.80 4.84 -9.82
CA ARG A 85 -1.18 3.54 -10.40
C ARG A 85 -0.50 2.40 -9.66
N CYS A 86 -1.16 1.25 -9.64
CA CYS A 86 -0.53 0.01 -9.20
C CYS A 86 0.56 -0.40 -10.19
N LEU A 87 1.79 -0.54 -9.75
CA LEU A 87 2.92 -0.88 -10.63
C LEU A 87 2.81 -2.29 -11.24
N ALA A 88 2.10 -3.21 -10.58
CA ALA A 88 1.96 -4.57 -11.07
C ALA A 88 0.83 -4.75 -12.10
N CYS A 89 -0.27 -3.99 -12.01
CA CYS A 89 -1.42 -4.15 -12.91
C CYS A 89 -1.81 -2.88 -13.66
N GLY A 90 -1.13 -1.76 -13.46
CA GLY A 90 -1.37 -0.48 -14.12
C GLY A 90 -2.68 0.24 -13.75
N GLN A 91 -3.52 -0.36 -12.93
CA GLN A 91 -4.84 0.19 -12.60
C GLN A 91 -4.73 1.36 -11.61
N VAL A 92 -5.59 2.39 -11.83
CA VAL A 92 -5.79 3.51 -10.91
C VAL A 92 -6.78 3.08 -9.82
N VAL A 93 -6.25 2.65 -8.69
CA VAL A 93 -7.01 2.11 -7.55
C VAL A 93 -6.38 2.55 -6.24
N GLU A 94 -7.02 2.28 -5.11
CA GLU A 94 -6.41 2.49 -3.80
C GLU A 94 -5.08 1.72 -3.71
N LEU A 95 -3.99 2.46 -3.47
CA LEU A 95 -2.65 1.92 -3.35
C LEU A 95 -2.32 1.57 -1.90
N THR A 96 -1.46 0.60 -1.74
CA THR A 96 -0.88 0.18 -0.47
C THR A 96 0.62 0.16 -0.59
N GLU A 97 1.31 0.47 0.49
CA GLU A 97 2.75 0.31 0.62
C GLU A 97 3.11 -1.18 0.53
N ASP A 98 4.00 -1.53 -0.38
CA ASP A 98 4.57 -2.87 -0.49
C ASP A 98 6.08 -2.77 -0.45
N HIS A 99 6.71 -3.65 0.33
CA HIS A 99 8.17 -3.72 0.40
C HIS A 99 8.70 -4.56 -0.75
N ILE A 100 9.60 -4.00 -1.57
CA ILE A 100 10.27 -4.71 -2.66
C ILE A 100 10.99 -5.93 -2.12
N MET A 101 11.94 -5.71 -1.19
CA MET A 101 12.49 -6.75 -0.33
C MET A 101 11.62 -6.83 0.92
N PRO A 102 10.92 -7.94 1.16
CA PRO A 102 10.06 -8.08 2.34
C PRO A 102 10.82 -7.93 3.66
N LEU A 103 10.19 -7.30 4.66
CA LEU A 103 10.77 -7.16 6.01
C LEU A 103 11.21 -8.50 6.62
N VAL A 104 10.49 -9.60 6.32
CA VAL A 104 10.84 -10.95 6.79
C VAL A 104 12.12 -11.50 6.17
N ARG A 105 12.60 -10.88 5.09
CA ARG A 105 13.83 -11.23 4.37
C ARG A 105 14.94 -10.20 4.58
N GLY A 106 14.81 -9.33 5.56
CA GLY A 106 15.79 -8.29 5.86
C GLY A 106 15.60 -6.97 5.09
N GLY A 107 14.49 -6.81 4.38
CA GLY A 107 14.18 -5.53 3.73
C GLY A 107 14.00 -4.40 4.73
N THR A 108 14.44 -3.19 4.37
CA THR A 108 14.29 -1.98 5.18
C THR A 108 12.88 -1.37 5.04
N ASP A 109 12.50 -0.49 5.96
CA ASP A 109 11.25 0.30 5.87
C ASP A 109 11.51 1.70 5.25
N SER A 110 12.61 1.86 4.50
CA SER A 110 12.95 3.09 3.78
C SER A 110 12.19 3.20 2.46
N ILE A 111 11.97 4.44 2.01
CA ILE A 111 11.24 4.74 0.77
C ILE A 111 11.85 4.06 -0.46
N ASP A 112 13.15 3.81 -0.46
CA ASP A 112 13.85 3.12 -1.54
C ASP A 112 13.45 1.65 -1.67
N ASN A 113 12.92 1.06 -0.61
CA ASN A 113 12.41 -0.31 -0.58
C ASN A 113 10.89 -0.38 -0.69
N ILE A 114 10.19 0.74 -0.90
CA ILE A 114 8.72 0.81 -1.01
C ILE A 114 8.29 0.96 -2.47
N GLN A 115 7.17 0.32 -2.82
CA GLN A 115 6.53 0.44 -4.12
C GLN A 115 5.01 0.48 -4.01
N PRO A 116 4.31 1.26 -4.86
CA PRO A 116 2.86 1.37 -4.85
C PRO A 116 2.19 0.19 -5.56
N LEU A 117 1.51 -0.65 -4.80
CA LEU A 117 0.70 -1.75 -5.31
C LEU A 117 -0.75 -1.65 -4.82
N CYS A 118 -1.69 -2.13 -5.62
CA CYS A 118 -3.04 -2.34 -5.10
C CYS A 118 -3.07 -3.53 -4.13
N ARG A 119 -4.06 -3.56 -3.26
CA ARG A 119 -4.19 -4.61 -2.24
C ARG A 119 -4.19 -6.02 -2.82
N VAL A 120 -4.74 -6.21 -4.02
CA VAL A 120 -4.80 -7.53 -4.70
C VAL A 120 -3.41 -7.97 -5.13
N CYS A 121 -2.65 -7.08 -5.80
CA CYS A 121 -1.29 -7.36 -6.27
C CYS A 121 -0.33 -7.56 -5.10
N ASN A 122 -0.40 -6.70 -4.07
CA ASN A 122 0.37 -6.84 -2.84
C ASN A 122 0.11 -8.21 -2.16
N SER A 123 -1.17 -8.60 -2.05
CA SER A 123 -1.53 -9.92 -1.49
C SER A 123 -1.04 -11.10 -2.33
N ARG A 124 -0.94 -10.95 -3.66
CA ARG A 124 -0.39 -12.00 -4.55
C ARG A 124 1.11 -12.09 -4.46
N LYS A 125 1.81 -10.97 -4.35
CA LYS A 125 3.27 -10.91 -4.22
C LYS A 125 3.74 -11.57 -2.92
N LYS A 126 3.02 -11.42 -1.82
CA LYS A 126 3.36 -12.00 -0.51
C LYS A 126 4.78 -11.61 -0.07
N THR A 127 5.63 -12.59 0.20
CA THR A 127 7.03 -12.44 0.64
C THR A 127 8.04 -12.65 -0.48
N GLN A 128 7.62 -12.51 -1.73
CA GLN A 128 8.53 -12.59 -2.87
C GLN A 128 9.29 -11.26 -3.05
N PHE A 129 10.56 -11.33 -3.42
CA PHE A 129 11.34 -10.18 -3.85
C PHE A 129 10.99 -9.87 -5.30
N ILE A 130 10.24 -8.81 -5.53
CA ILE A 130 9.87 -8.34 -6.87
C ILE A 130 9.85 -6.82 -6.86
N ASP A 131 10.70 -6.21 -7.69
CA ASP A 131 10.72 -4.77 -7.94
C ASP A 131 9.92 -4.45 -9.21
N TYR A 132 8.72 -3.92 -9.04
CA TYR A 132 7.87 -3.46 -10.14
C TYR A 132 8.19 -2.02 -10.59
N ARG A 133 9.14 -1.31 -9.95
CA ARG A 133 9.55 0.04 -10.32
C ARG A 133 10.49 0.05 -11.52
N GLN A 134 11.12 -1.06 -11.81
CA GLN A 134 11.93 -1.23 -13.01
C GLN A 134 11.02 -1.25 -14.24
N PRO A 135 11.32 -0.50 -15.32
CA PRO A 135 10.59 -0.68 -16.56
C PRO A 135 10.76 -2.14 -16.99
N PHE A 136 9.65 -2.75 -17.41
CA PHE A 136 9.68 -4.07 -18.03
C PHE A 136 10.59 -3.97 -19.26
N VAL A 137 11.84 -4.34 -19.11
CA VAL A 137 12.72 -4.51 -20.26
C VAL A 137 12.17 -5.75 -20.96
N ALA A 138 11.33 -5.53 -21.97
CA ALA A 138 10.98 -6.59 -22.90
C ALA A 138 12.30 -7.16 -23.41
N MET A 139 12.60 -8.40 -23.05
CA MET A 139 13.72 -9.11 -23.65
C MET A 139 13.40 -9.16 -25.13
N ALA A 140 14.12 -8.34 -25.91
CA ALA A 140 14.15 -8.45 -27.35
C ALA A 140 14.79 -9.82 -27.67
N THR A 141 13.94 -10.73 -28.13
CA THR A 141 14.37 -11.97 -28.79
C THR A 141 14.92 -11.64 -30.16
#